data_dcd234aec881ea82c9273fcb23606dc4
#
_entry.id   dcd234aec881ea82c9273fcb23606dc4
#
_cell.length_a   1.000
_cell.length_b   1.000
_cell.length_c   1.000
_cell.angle_alpha   90.00
_cell.angle_beta   90.00
_cell.angle_gamma   90.00
#
_symmetry.space_group_name_H-M   'P 1'
#
loop_
_entity.id
_entity.type
_entity.pdbx_description
1 polymer ?
#
loop_
_entity_poly.entity_id
_entity_poly.type
_entity_poly.pdbx_seq_one_letter_code
_entity_poly.pdbx_strand_id
1 'polypeptide(L)'
;MLDGEQNRGQGGRRVLQCGRSLIVGVCLFISACAATEESIQKSQGHYQEGIATLSGDRQKAFVSFQKAVQLNPKNKEAHYGLGHVYALQGKLALAEEEFRTAIQIDDAYSEAHTYLGQVLASQEKWDEAIRSYRAALANPLYATPDLARFHLGRALIQRGDFQEAMESLEDAVAANPASVPPALTHLELGRVYSKLGYSLKAREILSKVKVMDKGGEYAAAATELLARLK
;
A
#
# COMPACT_ATOMS: atom_id res chain seq x y z
N MET A 1 -91.97 30.95 19.52
CA MET A 1 -91.91 30.14 20.73
C MET A 1 -90.58 29.45 20.60
N LEU A 2 -89.68 30.05 21.25
CA LEU A 2 -88.98 29.57 22.45
C LEU A 2 -87.88 28.56 22.09
N ASP A 3 -86.69 29.04 22.18
CA ASP A 3 -85.66 28.82 23.19
C ASP A 3 -84.82 27.57 22.85
N GLY A 4 -83.60 27.60 22.87
CA GLY A 4 -82.54 28.02 23.74
C GLY A 4 -81.35 27.14 23.41
N GLU A 5 -80.37 27.60 23.51
CA GLU A 5 -79.21 27.65 24.40
C GLU A 5 -77.93 27.04 23.85
N GLN A 6 -76.97 27.84 23.98
CA GLN A 6 -75.54 27.66 23.88
C GLN A 6 -75.02 26.38 24.56
N ASN A 7 -74.04 25.72 24.00
CA ASN A 7 -72.95 25.21 24.83
C ASN A 7 -71.58 25.36 24.15
N ARG A 8 -70.74 26.17 24.76
CA ARG A 8 -69.33 26.27 24.54
C ARG A 8 -68.64 25.15 25.30
N GLY A 9 -67.85 24.36 24.67
CA GLY A 9 -67.02 23.30 25.31
C GLY A 9 -65.67 23.21 24.67
N GLN A 10 -64.75 23.84 25.27
CA GLN A 10 -63.35 23.61 25.43
C GLN A 10 -62.85 22.21 25.03
N GLY A 11 -61.86 22.13 24.16
CA GLY A 11 -61.09 20.94 23.91
C GLY A 11 -60.00 21.33 22.92
N GLY A 12 -58.95 21.78 23.30
CA GLY A 12 -58.01 21.34 24.27
C GLY A 12 -56.70 21.02 23.54
N ARG A 13 -55.86 21.95 23.63
CA ARG A 13 -54.42 21.81 23.26
C ARG A 13 -53.81 20.51 23.80
N ARG A 14 -53.62 19.51 23.02
CA ARG A 14 -52.76 18.36 23.32
C ARG A 14 -52.27 17.67 22.05
N VAL A 15 -51.59 18.32 21.16
CA VAL A 15 -50.77 17.66 20.15
C VAL A 15 -49.63 18.62 19.79
N LEU A 16 -48.51 18.61 20.51
CA LEU A 16 -47.22 19.16 20.08
C LEU A 16 -46.18 19.01 21.21
N GLN A 17 -45.94 17.79 21.65
CA GLN A 17 -44.82 17.52 22.58
C GLN A 17 -44.07 16.22 22.32
N CYS A 18 -44.33 15.50 21.22
CA CYS A 18 -43.67 14.23 20.94
C CYS A 18 -42.59 14.31 19.84
N GLY A 19 -42.36 15.47 19.25
CA GLY A 19 -41.45 15.61 18.09
C GLY A 19 -40.01 16.06 18.43
N ARG A 20 -39.74 16.53 19.67
CA ARG A 20 -38.39 17.07 19.98
C ARG A 20 -37.40 16.08 20.58
N SER A 21 -37.83 15.02 21.19
CA SER A 21 -36.95 14.04 21.86
C SER A 21 -36.32 13.03 20.91
N LEU A 22 -36.95 12.73 19.76
CA LEU A 22 -36.44 11.75 18.80
C LEU A 22 -35.33 12.30 17.89
N ILE A 23 -35.34 13.61 17.62
CA ILE A 23 -34.33 14.24 16.74
C ILE A 23 -33.00 14.41 17.48
N VAL A 24 -33.02 14.68 18.79
CA VAL A 24 -31.79 14.83 19.59
C VAL A 24 -31.08 13.49 19.79
N GLY A 25 -31.82 12.38 19.88
CA GLY A 25 -31.23 11.04 20.00
C GLY A 25 -30.53 10.55 18.74
N VAL A 26 -31.05 10.89 17.56
CA VAL A 26 -30.47 10.48 16.27
C VAL A 26 -29.20 11.29 15.95
N CYS A 27 -29.16 12.59 16.31
CA CYS A 27 -27.96 13.41 16.13
C CYS A 27 -26.77 13.00 17.02
N LEU A 28 -27.04 12.43 18.22
CA LEU A 28 -25.98 11.97 19.13
C LEU A 28 -25.35 10.64 18.67
N PHE A 29 -26.08 9.78 17.94
CA PHE A 29 -25.52 8.54 17.41
C PHE A 29 -24.71 8.72 16.13
N ILE A 30 -24.91 9.77 15.36
CA ILE A 30 -24.14 10.08 14.15
C ILE A 30 -22.82 10.77 14.49
N SER A 31 -22.71 11.47 15.62
CA SER A 31 -21.45 12.13 16.06
C SER A 31 -20.40 11.15 16.64
N ALA A 32 -20.78 9.90 16.95
CA ALA A 32 -19.86 8.96 17.62
C ALA A 32 -18.91 8.19 16.70
N CYS A 33 -19.03 8.34 15.36
CA CYS A 33 -18.20 7.59 14.41
C CYS A 33 -17.24 8.43 13.57
N ALA A 34 -17.26 9.75 13.69
CA ALA A 34 -16.27 10.59 13.03
C ALA A 34 -15.14 10.91 14.04
N ALA A 35 -13.89 10.63 13.66
CA ALA A 35 -12.73 11.06 14.45
C ALA A 35 -12.77 12.58 14.60
N THR A 36 -12.58 13.08 15.83
CA THR A 36 -12.48 14.52 16.08
C THR A 36 -11.17 15.05 15.50
N GLU A 37 -11.10 16.35 15.21
CA GLU A 37 -9.86 16.98 14.73
C GLU A 37 -8.69 16.70 15.67
N GLU A 38 -8.92 16.77 16.97
CA GLU A 38 -7.91 16.44 17.98
C GLU A 38 -7.45 14.97 17.90
N SER A 39 -8.38 14.02 17.66
CA SER A 39 -8.03 12.60 17.53
C SER A 39 -7.28 12.33 16.24
N ILE A 40 -7.60 13.01 15.15
CA ILE A 40 -6.86 12.94 13.87
C ILE A 40 -5.42 13.43 14.07
N GLN A 41 -5.23 14.56 14.72
CA GLN A 41 -3.91 15.12 14.99
C GLN A 41 -3.08 14.20 15.90
N LYS A 42 -3.68 13.62 16.95
CA LYS A 42 -3.01 12.63 17.81
C LYS A 42 -2.66 11.35 17.03
N SER A 43 -3.55 10.89 16.16
CA SER A 43 -3.30 9.76 15.26
C SER A 43 -2.07 10.00 14.39
N GLN A 44 -1.98 11.19 13.79
CA GLN A 44 -0.81 11.55 12.99
C GLN A 44 0.48 11.59 13.82
N GLY A 45 0.42 12.08 15.07
CA GLY A 45 1.56 12.06 15.99
C GLY A 45 2.05 10.64 16.28
N HIS A 46 1.13 9.70 16.55
CA HIS A 46 1.49 8.30 16.77
C HIS A 46 2.01 7.63 15.50
N TYR A 47 1.48 7.96 14.33
CA TYR A 47 2.05 7.49 13.07
C TYR A 47 3.51 7.92 12.91
N GLN A 48 3.82 9.20 13.15
CA GLN A 48 5.20 9.72 13.06
C GLN A 48 6.12 9.03 14.09
N GLU A 49 5.64 8.77 15.32
CA GLU A 49 6.39 8.00 16.31
C GLU A 49 6.67 6.57 15.82
N GLY A 50 5.67 5.93 15.17
CA GLY A 50 5.82 4.62 14.57
C GLY A 50 6.92 4.59 13.51
N ILE A 51 6.92 5.53 12.59
CA ILE A 51 7.96 5.67 11.55
C ILE A 51 9.34 5.89 12.19
N ALA A 52 9.46 6.80 13.17
CA ALA A 52 10.74 7.10 13.82
C ALA A 52 11.34 5.90 14.55
N THR A 53 10.52 4.96 15.03
CA THR A 53 10.97 3.79 15.80
C THR A 53 11.09 2.51 14.98
N LEU A 54 10.58 2.48 13.75
CA LEU A 54 10.44 1.27 12.93
C LEU A 54 11.77 0.54 12.69
N SER A 55 12.86 1.26 12.48
CA SER A 55 14.18 0.68 12.21
C SER A 55 14.88 0.17 13.48
N GLY A 56 14.59 0.75 14.65
CA GLY A 56 15.27 0.41 15.91
C GLY A 56 14.43 -0.48 16.84
N ASP A 57 13.14 -0.20 16.96
CA ASP A 57 12.22 -0.91 17.86
C ASP A 57 10.89 -1.19 17.15
N ARG A 58 10.82 -2.33 16.46
CA ARG A 58 9.61 -2.75 15.74
C ARG A 58 8.40 -2.94 16.63
N GLN A 59 8.59 -3.34 17.88
CA GLN A 59 7.49 -3.53 18.83
C GLN A 59 6.89 -2.17 19.22
N LYS A 60 7.72 -1.19 19.46
CA LYS A 60 7.27 0.18 19.73
C LYS A 60 6.57 0.78 18.51
N ALA A 61 7.14 0.61 17.31
CA ALA A 61 6.51 1.04 16.07
C ALA A 61 5.11 0.43 15.89
N PHE A 62 4.98 -0.88 16.12
CA PHE A 62 3.70 -1.57 16.06
C PHE A 62 2.65 -0.96 16.99
N VAL A 63 3.01 -0.74 18.28
CA VAL A 63 2.10 -0.13 19.25
C VAL A 63 1.70 1.30 18.85
N SER A 64 2.63 2.07 18.29
CA SER A 64 2.36 3.44 17.86
C SER A 64 1.42 3.46 16.65
N PHE A 65 1.62 2.60 15.65
CA PHE A 65 0.68 2.46 14.52
C PHE A 65 -0.70 1.97 14.97
N GLN A 66 -0.79 1.02 15.91
CA GLN A 66 -2.08 0.60 16.47
C GLN A 66 -2.82 1.76 17.16
N LYS A 67 -2.14 2.56 17.95
CA LYS A 67 -2.72 3.76 18.57
C LYS A 67 -3.21 4.75 17.52
N ALA A 68 -2.43 4.93 16.45
CA ALA A 68 -2.82 5.79 15.35
C ALA A 68 -4.13 5.35 14.70
N VAL A 69 -4.28 4.04 14.38
CA VAL A 69 -5.51 3.47 13.83
C VAL A 69 -6.67 3.55 14.81
N GLN A 70 -6.46 3.31 16.12
CA GLN A 70 -7.50 3.45 17.14
C GLN A 70 -8.05 4.88 17.24
N LEU A 71 -7.19 5.88 17.13
CA LEU A 71 -7.57 7.31 17.18
C LEU A 71 -8.23 7.79 15.88
N ASN A 72 -7.78 7.28 14.75
CA ASN A 72 -8.35 7.56 13.43
C ASN A 72 -8.33 6.31 12.54
N PRO A 73 -9.43 5.54 12.48
CA PRO A 73 -9.54 4.36 11.62
C PRO A 73 -9.41 4.64 10.12
N LYS A 74 -9.41 5.92 9.70
CA LYS A 74 -9.20 6.35 8.32
C LYS A 74 -7.77 6.88 8.08
N ASN A 75 -6.85 6.63 8.98
CA ASN A 75 -5.45 6.95 8.78
C ASN A 75 -4.80 5.89 7.88
N LYS A 76 -4.79 6.13 6.56
CA LYS A 76 -4.23 5.20 5.57
C LYS A 76 -2.75 4.92 5.80
N GLU A 77 -2.00 5.93 6.24
CA GLU A 77 -0.57 5.82 6.53
C GLU A 77 -0.31 4.90 7.73
N ALA A 78 -1.18 4.94 8.76
CA ALA A 78 -1.06 4.07 9.92
C ALA A 78 -1.39 2.60 9.57
N HIS A 79 -2.42 2.36 8.74
CA HIS A 79 -2.70 1.03 8.18
C HIS A 79 -1.53 0.52 7.34
N TYR A 80 -0.97 1.35 6.46
CA TYR A 80 0.24 1.01 5.71
C TYR A 80 1.39 0.65 6.65
N GLY A 81 1.62 1.42 7.72
CA GLY A 81 2.65 1.15 8.73
C GLY A 81 2.44 -0.19 9.45
N LEU A 82 1.20 -0.53 9.83
CA LEU A 82 0.85 -1.84 10.39
C LEU A 82 1.12 -2.97 9.40
N GLY A 83 0.67 -2.81 8.15
CA GLY A 83 0.91 -3.77 7.08
C GLY A 83 2.41 -4.05 6.91
N HIS A 84 3.24 -3.01 6.94
CA HIS A 84 4.69 -3.14 6.83
C HIS A 84 5.28 -3.91 8.02
N VAL A 85 4.86 -3.62 9.27
CA VAL A 85 5.32 -4.35 10.45
C VAL A 85 4.90 -5.81 10.40
N TYR A 86 3.65 -6.12 9.99
CA TYR A 86 3.19 -7.50 9.83
C TYR A 86 3.97 -8.26 8.75
N ALA A 87 4.28 -7.61 7.63
CA ALA A 87 5.11 -8.20 6.58
C ALA A 87 6.51 -8.55 7.10
N LEU A 88 7.15 -7.65 7.86
CA LEU A 88 8.45 -7.90 8.51
C LEU A 88 8.42 -9.03 9.55
N GLN A 89 7.25 -9.33 10.14
CA GLN A 89 7.02 -10.45 11.05
C GLN A 89 6.65 -11.75 10.31
N GLY A 90 6.55 -11.75 8.99
CA GLY A 90 6.09 -12.89 8.20
C GLY A 90 4.58 -13.17 8.29
N LYS A 91 3.81 -12.28 8.90
CA LYS A 91 2.35 -12.39 9.06
C LYS A 91 1.65 -11.88 7.80
N LEU A 92 1.85 -12.59 6.68
CA LEU A 92 1.47 -12.10 5.35
C LEU A 92 -0.04 -11.84 5.20
N ALA A 93 -0.91 -12.65 5.83
CA ALA A 93 -2.36 -12.43 5.76
C ALA A 93 -2.80 -11.12 6.44
N LEU A 94 -2.22 -10.82 7.62
CA LEU A 94 -2.51 -9.55 8.32
C LEU A 94 -1.91 -8.36 7.57
N ALA A 95 -0.72 -8.50 6.98
CA ALA A 95 -0.14 -7.46 6.14
C ALA A 95 -1.02 -7.16 4.92
N GLU A 96 -1.54 -8.19 4.25
CA GLU A 96 -2.46 -8.06 3.12
C GLU A 96 -3.73 -7.28 3.51
N GLU A 97 -4.34 -7.62 4.66
CA GLU A 97 -5.54 -6.95 5.18
C GLU A 97 -5.30 -5.46 5.42
N GLU A 98 -4.21 -5.11 6.08
CA GLU A 98 -3.87 -3.73 6.41
C GLU A 98 -3.55 -2.89 5.15
N PHE A 99 -2.80 -3.44 4.18
CA PHE A 99 -2.56 -2.75 2.92
C PHE A 99 -3.84 -2.56 2.10
N ARG A 100 -4.74 -3.56 2.06
CA ARG A 100 -6.04 -3.42 1.40
C ARG A 100 -6.90 -2.34 2.08
N THR A 101 -6.86 -2.25 3.42
CA THR A 101 -7.55 -1.19 4.16
C THR A 101 -7.00 0.19 3.80
N ALA A 102 -5.67 0.34 3.73
CA ALA A 102 -5.06 1.61 3.31
C ALA A 102 -5.49 2.01 1.90
N ILE A 103 -5.58 1.06 0.96
CA ILE A 103 -6.05 1.26 -0.42
C ILE A 103 -7.55 1.59 -0.46
N GLN A 104 -8.38 0.97 0.39
CA GLN A 104 -9.81 1.31 0.47
C GLN A 104 -10.05 2.74 0.96
N ILE A 105 -9.15 3.28 1.79
CA ILE A 105 -9.20 4.68 2.26
C ILE A 105 -8.72 5.63 1.17
N ASP A 106 -7.68 5.26 0.43
CA ASP A 106 -7.12 6.03 -0.69
C ASP A 106 -6.65 5.06 -1.79
N ASP A 107 -7.41 4.97 -2.86
CA ASP A 107 -7.17 4.06 -3.99
C ASP A 107 -5.97 4.47 -4.85
N ALA A 108 -5.49 5.71 -4.73
CA ALA A 108 -4.28 6.20 -5.38
C ALA A 108 -3.00 6.02 -4.54
N TYR A 109 -3.07 5.34 -3.38
CA TYR A 109 -1.93 5.18 -2.49
C TYR A 109 -0.91 4.15 -3.04
N SER A 110 0.00 4.62 -3.89
CA SER A 110 0.94 3.80 -4.67
C SER A 110 1.87 2.93 -3.80
N GLU A 111 2.33 3.45 -2.66
CA GLU A 111 3.15 2.70 -1.72
C GLU A 111 2.40 1.47 -1.17
N ALA A 112 1.12 1.64 -0.79
CA ALA A 112 0.30 0.54 -0.30
C ALA A 112 0.07 -0.52 -1.40
N HIS A 113 -0.17 -0.10 -2.63
CA HIS A 113 -0.26 -1.02 -3.77
C HIS A 113 1.06 -1.76 -4.01
N THR A 114 2.21 -1.08 -3.94
CA THR A 114 3.52 -1.72 -4.15
C THR A 114 3.80 -2.78 -3.08
N TYR A 115 3.57 -2.46 -1.81
CA TYR A 115 3.81 -3.41 -0.72
C TYR A 115 2.76 -4.53 -0.65
N LEU A 116 1.50 -4.26 -1.02
CA LEU A 116 0.50 -5.31 -1.25
C LEU A 116 0.98 -6.30 -2.32
N GLY A 117 1.50 -5.78 -3.43
CA GLY A 117 2.09 -6.60 -4.49
C GLY A 117 3.23 -7.49 -3.98
N GLN A 118 4.11 -6.96 -3.13
CA GLN A 118 5.21 -7.76 -2.53
C GLN A 118 4.68 -8.87 -1.61
N VAL A 119 3.66 -8.58 -0.79
CA VAL A 119 3.02 -9.58 0.07
C VAL A 119 2.35 -10.67 -0.76
N LEU A 120 1.62 -10.29 -1.81
CA LEU A 120 0.98 -11.25 -2.72
C LEU A 120 2.00 -12.10 -3.48
N ALA A 121 3.11 -11.50 -3.93
CA ALA A 121 4.23 -12.23 -4.55
C ALA A 121 4.87 -13.23 -3.58
N SER A 122 5.01 -12.88 -2.29
CA SER A 122 5.50 -13.79 -1.25
C SER A 122 4.54 -14.96 -0.95
N GLN A 123 3.27 -14.81 -1.34
CA GLN A 123 2.25 -15.86 -1.30
C GLN A 123 2.10 -16.60 -2.65
N GLU A 124 2.99 -16.34 -3.62
CA GLU A 124 2.96 -16.87 -4.99
C GLU A 124 1.69 -16.50 -5.79
N LYS A 125 0.94 -15.49 -5.34
CA LYS A 125 -0.25 -14.95 -6.02
C LYS A 125 0.18 -13.96 -7.13
N TRP A 126 0.89 -14.47 -8.15
CA TRP A 126 1.58 -13.66 -9.16
C TRP A 126 0.66 -12.71 -9.91
N ASP A 127 -0.53 -13.16 -10.34
CA ASP A 127 -1.48 -12.31 -11.08
C ASP A 127 -2.02 -11.16 -10.24
N GLU A 128 -2.26 -11.39 -8.95
CA GLU A 128 -2.72 -10.34 -8.04
C GLU A 128 -1.58 -9.35 -7.75
N ALA A 129 -0.37 -9.85 -7.54
CA ALA A 129 0.82 -9.01 -7.35
C ALA A 129 1.05 -8.09 -8.55
N ILE A 130 0.99 -8.62 -9.78
CA ILE A 130 1.12 -7.85 -11.02
C ILE A 130 0.05 -6.75 -11.11
N ARG A 131 -1.23 -7.07 -10.79
CA ARG A 131 -2.29 -6.06 -10.76
C ARG A 131 -1.99 -4.95 -9.76
N SER A 132 -1.50 -5.29 -8.56
CA SER A 132 -1.14 -4.31 -7.53
C SER A 132 0.01 -3.40 -7.96
N TYR A 133 1.07 -3.94 -8.55
CA TYR A 133 2.17 -3.11 -9.06
C TYR A 133 1.74 -2.18 -10.19
N ARG A 134 0.88 -2.67 -11.12
CA ARG A 134 0.33 -1.81 -12.19
C ARG A 134 -0.56 -0.70 -11.62
N ALA A 135 -1.35 -0.98 -10.57
CA ALA A 135 -2.14 0.03 -9.88
C ALA A 135 -1.24 1.10 -9.22
N ALA A 136 -0.14 0.70 -8.58
CA ALA A 136 0.85 1.64 -8.04
C ALA A 136 1.41 2.57 -9.13
N LEU A 137 1.72 2.02 -10.31
CA LEU A 137 2.31 2.73 -11.44
C LEU A 137 1.30 3.59 -12.22
N ALA A 138 0.01 3.43 -11.99
CA ALA A 138 -1.03 4.27 -12.59
C ALA A 138 -1.03 5.71 -12.05
N ASN A 139 -0.47 5.93 -10.85
CA ASN A 139 -0.33 7.26 -10.27
C ASN A 139 0.96 7.93 -10.78
N PRO A 140 0.88 9.02 -11.58
CA PRO A 140 2.06 9.69 -12.11
C PRO A 140 2.89 10.43 -11.04
N LEU A 141 2.33 10.62 -9.84
CA LEU A 141 3.00 11.28 -8.70
C LEU A 141 3.68 10.29 -7.76
N TYR A 142 3.70 9.01 -8.10
CA TYR A 142 4.37 8.00 -7.27
C TYR A 142 5.86 8.30 -7.15
N ALA A 143 6.36 8.40 -5.90
CA ALA A 143 7.72 8.86 -5.63
C ALA A 143 8.82 7.85 -6.04
N THR A 144 8.51 6.55 -5.99
CA THR A 144 9.48 5.47 -6.26
C THR A 144 8.94 4.45 -7.28
N PRO A 145 8.61 4.89 -8.51
CA PRO A 145 8.01 4.01 -9.51
C PRO A 145 8.96 2.89 -9.97
N ASP A 146 10.26 3.10 -9.87
CA ASP A 146 11.29 2.10 -10.16
C ASP A 146 11.23 0.88 -9.23
N LEU A 147 10.87 1.09 -7.95
CA LEU A 147 10.64 -0.01 -7.00
C LEU A 147 9.48 -0.90 -7.47
N ALA A 148 8.35 -0.30 -7.84
CA ALA A 148 7.20 -1.06 -8.35
C ALA A 148 7.52 -1.75 -9.69
N ARG A 149 8.23 -1.08 -10.62
CA ARG A 149 8.68 -1.66 -11.90
C ARG A 149 9.61 -2.86 -11.70
N PHE A 150 10.56 -2.73 -10.78
CA PHE A 150 11.46 -3.84 -10.44
C PHE A 150 10.69 -5.06 -9.94
N HIS A 151 9.76 -4.87 -8.99
CA HIS A 151 8.95 -5.98 -8.46
C HIS A 151 7.95 -6.51 -9.48
N LEU A 152 7.39 -5.66 -10.33
CA LEU A 152 6.56 -6.07 -11.47
C LEU A 152 7.36 -6.98 -12.42
N GLY A 153 8.55 -6.55 -12.81
CA GLY A 153 9.43 -7.36 -13.66
C GLY A 153 9.74 -8.73 -13.06
N ARG A 154 10.02 -8.80 -11.76
CA ARG A 154 10.24 -10.08 -11.06
C ARG A 154 9.00 -10.97 -11.02
N ALA A 155 7.82 -10.40 -10.77
CA ALA A 155 6.56 -11.15 -10.77
C ALA A 155 6.23 -11.69 -12.17
N LEU A 156 6.48 -10.89 -13.21
CA LEU A 156 6.32 -11.30 -14.62
C LEU A 156 7.28 -12.43 -15.01
N ILE A 157 8.53 -12.42 -14.51
CA ILE A 157 9.48 -13.54 -14.69
C ILE A 157 8.90 -14.84 -14.11
N GLN A 158 8.31 -14.78 -12.91
CA GLN A 158 7.72 -15.96 -12.27
C GLN A 158 6.51 -16.49 -13.03
N ARG A 159 5.74 -15.58 -13.65
CA ARG A 159 4.61 -15.96 -14.51
C ARG A 159 5.04 -16.46 -15.90
N GLY A 160 6.27 -16.15 -16.32
CA GLY A 160 6.82 -16.54 -17.63
C GLY A 160 6.67 -15.46 -18.73
N ASP A 161 6.22 -14.29 -18.41
CA ASP A 161 6.00 -13.16 -19.33
C ASP A 161 7.29 -12.34 -19.52
N PHE A 162 8.31 -12.99 -20.08
CA PHE A 162 9.66 -12.41 -20.17
C PHE A 162 9.74 -11.12 -21.00
N GLN A 163 8.89 -10.94 -22.00
CA GLN A 163 8.90 -9.72 -22.82
C GLN A 163 8.46 -8.50 -21.99
N GLU A 164 7.36 -8.59 -21.26
CA GLU A 164 6.88 -7.51 -20.41
C GLU A 164 7.79 -7.31 -19.18
N ALA A 165 8.39 -8.40 -18.67
CA ALA A 165 9.39 -8.32 -17.62
C ALA A 165 10.62 -7.51 -18.05
N MET A 166 11.07 -7.68 -19.31
CA MET A 166 12.16 -6.92 -19.89
C MET A 166 11.83 -5.42 -19.89
N GLU A 167 10.68 -5.05 -20.43
CA GLU A 167 10.25 -3.64 -20.50
C GLU A 167 10.18 -3.00 -19.11
N SER A 168 9.58 -3.69 -18.14
CA SER A 168 9.48 -3.21 -16.77
C SER A 168 10.86 -3.03 -16.09
N LEU A 169 11.80 -3.94 -16.35
CA LEU A 169 13.15 -3.85 -15.80
C LEU A 169 14.02 -2.84 -16.52
N GLU A 170 13.88 -2.64 -17.84
CA GLU A 170 14.54 -1.56 -18.58
C GLU A 170 14.15 -0.19 -18.01
N ASP A 171 12.83 0.02 -17.75
CA ASP A 171 12.33 1.23 -17.10
C ASP A 171 12.88 1.40 -15.66
N ALA A 172 13.01 0.31 -14.90
CA ALA A 172 13.57 0.36 -13.55
C ALA A 172 15.07 0.70 -13.56
N VAL A 173 15.83 0.19 -14.53
CA VAL A 173 17.26 0.48 -14.72
C VAL A 173 17.50 1.95 -15.08
N ALA A 174 16.56 2.59 -15.77
CA ALA A 174 16.67 3.99 -16.20
C ALA A 174 16.47 5.01 -15.06
N ALA A 175 16.01 4.57 -13.89
CA ALA A 175 15.70 5.46 -12.76
C ALA A 175 16.96 6.10 -12.16
N ASN A 176 16.88 7.41 -11.88
CA ASN A 176 17.93 8.16 -11.21
C ASN A 176 17.34 9.30 -10.34
N PRO A 177 17.45 9.26 -9.00
CA PRO A 177 18.10 8.19 -8.22
C PRO A 177 17.31 6.88 -8.24
N ALA A 178 17.99 5.76 -8.12
CA ALA A 178 17.38 4.45 -8.05
C ALA A 178 17.01 4.10 -6.60
N SER A 179 15.78 3.57 -6.41
CA SER A 179 15.30 3.06 -5.12
C SER A 179 15.74 1.63 -4.84
N VAL A 180 16.07 0.89 -5.89
CA VAL A 180 16.59 -0.49 -5.83
C VAL A 180 18.09 -0.47 -6.15
N PRO A 181 18.95 -1.29 -5.50
CA PRO A 181 20.35 -1.38 -5.84
C PRO A 181 20.55 -1.61 -7.34
N PRO A 182 21.28 -0.73 -8.06
CA PRO A 182 21.41 -0.83 -9.52
C PRO A 182 21.98 -2.16 -10.00
N ALA A 183 22.94 -2.72 -9.26
CA ALA A 183 23.50 -4.03 -9.59
C ALA A 183 22.48 -5.16 -9.60
N LEU A 184 21.51 -5.13 -8.65
CA LEU A 184 20.43 -6.11 -8.57
C LEU A 184 19.47 -5.97 -9.77
N THR A 185 19.05 -4.74 -10.09
CA THR A 185 18.13 -4.49 -11.21
C THR A 185 18.77 -4.90 -12.55
N HIS A 186 20.06 -4.57 -12.75
CA HIS A 186 20.81 -4.99 -13.93
C HIS A 186 20.98 -6.51 -14.02
N LEU A 187 21.17 -7.18 -12.88
CA LEU A 187 21.28 -8.65 -12.83
C LEU A 187 19.98 -9.32 -13.29
N GLU A 188 18.82 -8.85 -12.77
CA GLU A 188 17.51 -9.39 -13.17
C GLU A 188 17.23 -9.13 -14.66
N LEU A 189 17.56 -7.94 -15.17
CA LEU A 189 17.42 -7.64 -16.59
C LEU A 189 18.32 -8.53 -17.45
N GLY A 190 19.57 -8.79 -17.00
CA GLY A 190 20.49 -9.70 -17.67
C GLY A 190 19.96 -11.15 -17.73
N ARG A 191 19.28 -11.61 -16.69
CA ARG A 191 18.59 -12.90 -16.68
C ARG A 191 17.49 -12.97 -17.74
N VAL A 192 16.68 -11.92 -17.82
CA VAL A 192 15.58 -11.84 -18.80
C VAL A 192 16.11 -11.78 -20.22
N TYR A 193 17.12 -10.96 -20.51
CA TYR A 193 17.75 -10.94 -21.84
C TYR A 193 18.29 -12.33 -22.22
N SER A 194 18.91 -13.03 -21.27
CA SER A 194 19.38 -14.41 -21.51
C SER A 194 18.23 -15.36 -21.86
N LYS A 195 17.10 -15.26 -21.15
CA LYS A 195 15.89 -16.07 -21.40
C LYS A 195 15.26 -15.78 -22.77
N LEU A 196 15.30 -14.53 -23.22
CA LEU A 196 14.80 -14.10 -24.52
C LEU A 196 15.77 -14.37 -25.68
N GLY A 197 16.99 -14.87 -25.40
CA GLY A 197 18.02 -15.13 -26.40
C GLY A 197 18.79 -13.87 -26.87
N TYR A 198 18.65 -12.73 -26.17
CA TYR A 198 19.35 -11.51 -26.47
C TYR A 198 20.78 -11.53 -25.90
N SER A 199 21.60 -12.50 -26.34
CA SER A 199 22.92 -12.79 -25.78
C SER A 199 23.85 -11.60 -25.72
N LEU A 200 23.86 -10.71 -26.73
CA LEU A 200 24.71 -9.52 -26.74
C LEU A 200 24.29 -8.53 -25.64
N LYS A 201 22.98 -8.23 -25.54
CA LYS A 201 22.44 -7.36 -24.49
C LYS A 201 22.69 -7.96 -23.09
N ALA A 202 22.48 -9.30 -22.94
CA ALA A 202 22.76 -9.99 -21.69
C ALA A 202 24.23 -9.85 -21.27
N ARG A 203 25.18 -10.06 -22.21
CA ARG A 203 26.62 -9.91 -21.93
C ARG A 203 26.97 -8.48 -21.49
N GLU A 204 26.45 -7.49 -22.20
CA GLU A 204 26.69 -6.08 -21.88
C GLU A 204 26.22 -5.74 -20.46
N ILE A 205 24.93 -6.02 -20.15
CA ILE A 205 24.33 -5.63 -18.88
C ILE A 205 24.97 -6.39 -17.69
N LEU A 206 25.22 -7.69 -17.83
CA LEU A 206 25.88 -8.50 -16.81
C LEU A 206 27.35 -8.09 -16.57
N SER A 207 28.04 -7.60 -17.60
CA SER A 207 29.39 -7.03 -17.42
C SER A 207 29.36 -5.75 -16.58
N LYS A 208 28.31 -4.91 -16.73
CA LYS A 208 28.11 -3.73 -15.87
C LYS A 208 27.90 -4.13 -14.40
N VAL A 209 27.14 -5.22 -14.12
CA VAL A 209 26.93 -5.72 -12.74
C VAL A 209 28.25 -6.02 -12.06
N LYS A 210 29.21 -6.66 -12.75
CA LYS A 210 30.55 -6.97 -12.19
C LYS A 210 31.35 -5.71 -11.80
N VAL A 211 31.12 -4.61 -12.50
CA VAL A 211 31.79 -3.33 -12.19
C VAL A 211 31.10 -2.63 -11.02
N MET A 212 29.77 -2.68 -10.96
CA MET A 212 28.94 -2.05 -9.93
C MET A 212 29.08 -2.70 -8.55
N ASP A 213 29.19 -4.04 -8.53
CA ASP A 213 29.18 -4.86 -7.30
C ASP A 213 30.50 -5.64 -7.15
N LYS A 214 31.64 -4.93 -7.19
CA LYS A 214 32.99 -5.52 -7.16
C LYS A 214 33.15 -6.55 -6.02
N GLY A 215 33.17 -7.84 -6.38
CA GLY A 215 33.36 -8.92 -5.42
C GLY A 215 32.14 -9.29 -4.59
N GLY A 216 30.98 -8.67 -4.83
CA GLY A 216 29.72 -8.96 -4.16
C GLY A 216 28.96 -10.15 -4.77
N GLU A 217 27.81 -10.44 -4.17
CA GLU A 217 26.97 -11.60 -4.57
C GLU A 217 26.38 -11.43 -5.99
N TYR A 218 26.04 -10.19 -6.39
CA TYR A 218 25.49 -9.92 -7.71
C TYR A 218 26.55 -10.08 -8.81
N ALA A 219 27.80 -9.67 -8.53
CA ALA A 219 28.92 -9.90 -9.46
C ALA A 219 29.25 -11.39 -9.63
N ALA A 220 29.16 -12.18 -8.57
CA ALA A 220 29.34 -13.62 -8.64
C ALA A 220 28.23 -14.27 -9.51
N ALA A 221 26.96 -13.93 -9.27
CA ALA A 221 25.82 -14.41 -10.05
C ALA A 221 25.92 -13.97 -11.53
N ALA A 222 26.32 -12.73 -11.80
CA ALA A 222 26.54 -12.26 -13.18
C ALA A 222 27.66 -13.03 -13.89
N THR A 223 28.74 -13.37 -13.19
CA THR A 223 29.86 -14.14 -13.75
C THR A 223 29.39 -15.55 -14.15
N GLU A 224 28.59 -16.21 -13.30
CA GLU A 224 28.02 -17.52 -13.61
C GLU A 224 27.09 -17.47 -14.84
N LEU A 225 26.23 -16.45 -14.92
CA LEU A 225 25.36 -16.27 -16.09
C LEU A 225 26.16 -16.02 -17.37
N LEU A 226 27.19 -15.19 -17.31
CA LEU A 226 28.07 -14.90 -18.45
C LEU A 226 28.76 -16.16 -18.99
N ALA A 227 29.16 -17.08 -18.11
CA ALA A 227 29.79 -18.35 -18.50
C ALA A 227 28.81 -19.28 -19.25
N ARG A 228 27.51 -19.15 -19.02
CA ARG A 228 26.44 -19.95 -19.67
C ARG A 228 25.96 -19.35 -20.99
N LEU A 229 26.27 -18.08 -21.27
CA LEU A 229 25.90 -17.43 -22.52
C LEU A 229 26.81 -17.89 -23.66
N LYS A 230 26.19 -18.62 -24.60
CA LYS A 230 26.87 -19.08 -25.82
C LYS A 230 27.08 -17.93 -26.81
#